data_f8b2c1aa26a0ae968587283020a030aa
#
_entry.id   f8b2c1aa26a0ae968587283020a030aa
#
_cell.length_a   1.000
_cell.length_b   1.000
_cell.length_c   1.000
_cell.angle_alpha   90.00
_cell.angle_beta   90.00
_cell.angle_gamma   90.00
#
_symmetry.space_group_name_H-M   'P 1'
#
loop_
_entity.id
_entity.type
_entity.pdbx_description
1 polymer ?
#
loop_
_entity_poly.entity_id
_entity_poly.type
_entity_poly.pdbx_seq_one_letter_code
_entity_poly.pdbx_strand_id
1 'polypeptide(L)'
;MITINEIKQLIANDENRTLELKKSTSELVKGMQTLCAFLNTDGGWLIFGVTPKLEVLGQNVTDNTQREIAHEMTKIEPAISLPIEIIDVPERPGCSVIAIHCEPAKFGDAPYTYDGRAYYKVESTTIQMPRSMFEERLRRSNPSRFAWENQTNNNLRLDDLDEGRIRGAVMYGIEKGRMPASSATESTWTLLDKFGMVENDNLRNAAAALFIKRPTAFPQFLLRMARFQGVEKNAFIDNMRVKGNFFELLDAGMSFFFKHLSQSGVIKGLRREEQLEIPVEALREALTNALCHRLLDSPSGSVGISIFDDRVEIENTGHLPNELTPETIKLPHRSYPQNPIIADTLFMTAFLESWGTGVSRMVEACKAVGLPEPEYGADGLFVWITFKRPNTPAKTGGQTGGQTTIEQVYSLIKNTPTITRSRLMELTGKSSNTIQKCILKLKQDNRIKRIGSPTFGGYWQIIE
;
A
#
# COMPACT_ATOMS: atom_id res chain seq x y z
N MET A 1 8.80 -39.91 -18.10
CA MET A 1 10.04 -40.27 -18.87
C MET A 1 9.87 -39.81 -20.31
N ILE A 2 10.78 -38.98 -20.79
CA ILE A 2 10.80 -38.51 -22.18
C ILE A 2 11.37 -39.62 -23.09
N THR A 3 10.86 -39.73 -24.29
CA THR A 3 11.33 -40.70 -25.30
C THR A 3 12.29 -40.06 -26.30
N ILE A 4 13.08 -40.84 -27.02
CA ILE A 4 14.01 -40.32 -28.05
C ILE A 4 13.27 -39.59 -29.17
N ASN A 5 12.03 -39.97 -29.50
CA ASN A 5 11.23 -39.30 -30.50
C ASN A 5 10.74 -37.93 -30.00
N GLU A 6 10.37 -37.82 -28.75
CA GLU A 6 10.02 -36.51 -28.15
C GLU A 6 11.24 -35.60 -28.06
N ILE A 7 12.44 -36.12 -27.75
CA ILE A 7 13.68 -35.34 -27.84
C ILE A 7 13.91 -34.86 -29.26
N LYS A 8 13.77 -35.70 -30.29
CA LYS A 8 13.90 -35.30 -31.70
C LYS A 8 12.89 -34.22 -32.10
N GLN A 9 11.70 -34.23 -31.54
CA GLN A 9 10.69 -33.16 -31.74
C GLN A 9 11.05 -31.85 -31.01
N LEU A 10 11.54 -31.92 -29.76
CA LEU A 10 11.99 -30.75 -28.99
C LEU A 10 13.12 -30.01 -29.67
N ILE A 11 14.17 -30.75 -30.13
CA ILE A 11 15.35 -30.15 -30.75
C ILE A 11 15.08 -29.57 -32.14
N ALA A 12 13.98 -29.95 -32.80
CA ALA A 12 13.60 -29.40 -34.09
C ALA A 12 13.40 -27.89 -34.12
N ASN A 13 13.12 -27.29 -32.94
CA ASN A 13 12.90 -25.85 -32.77
C ASN A 13 14.18 -25.09 -32.39
N ASP A 14 15.36 -25.76 -32.37
CA ASP A 14 16.62 -25.20 -31.91
C ASP A 14 16.63 -24.69 -30.46
N GLU A 15 17.79 -24.26 -29.98
CA GLU A 15 17.93 -23.65 -28.66
C GLU A 15 17.06 -22.40 -28.54
N ASN A 16 16.37 -22.29 -27.42
CA ASN A 16 15.48 -21.18 -27.16
C ASN A 16 15.42 -20.87 -25.65
N ARG A 17 14.43 -20.10 -25.25
CA ARG A 17 14.26 -19.68 -23.85
C ARG A 17 14.05 -20.83 -22.86
N THR A 18 13.54 -21.99 -23.31
CA THR A 18 13.20 -23.16 -22.50
C THR A 18 13.91 -24.44 -22.96
N LEU A 19 14.83 -24.36 -23.91
CA LEU A 19 15.60 -25.51 -24.39
C LEU A 19 17.09 -25.13 -24.56
N GLU A 20 17.95 -25.96 -23.99
CA GLU A 20 19.41 -25.84 -24.10
C GLU A 20 20.00 -27.20 -24.48
N LEU A 21 20.87 -27.18 -25.47
CA LEU A 21 21.51 -28.36 -26.04
C LEU A 21 23.03 -28.34 -25.77
N LYS A 22 23.60 -29.44 -25.34
CA LYS A 22 25.03 -29.61 -25.12
C LYS A 22 25.52 -30.88 -25.80
N LYS A 23 26.68 -30.78 -26.42
CA LYS A 23 27.26 -31.95 -27.14
C LYS A 23 27.56 -33.09 -26.18
N SER A 24 28.02 -32.83 -24.98
CA SER A 24 28.32 -33.81 -23.96
C SER A 24 28.44 -33.17 -22.57
N THR A 25 28.59 -34.01 -21.53
CA THR A 25 28.92 -33.54 -20.16
C THR A 25 30.26 -32.88 -19.98
N SER A 26 31.12 -32.80 -21.02
CA SER A 26 32.29 -31.91 -21.00
C SER A 26 31.90 -30.43 -20.85
N GLU A 27 30.64 -30.07 -21.11
CA GLU A 27 30.07 -28.73 -20.93
C GLU A 27 29.13 -28.66 -19.70
N LEU A 28 29.32 -29.58 -18.71
CA LEU A 28 28.42 -29.74 -17.57
C LEU A 28 28.25 -28.42 -16.78
N VAL A 29 29.33 -27.68 -16.51
CA VAL A 29 29.29 -26.40 -15.79
C VAL A 29 28.39 -25.39 -16.52
N LYS A 30 28.52 -25.25 -17.84
CA LYS A 30 27.66 -24.37 -18.64
C LYS A 30 26.20 -24.85 -18.63
N GLY A 31 26.00 -26.18 -18.70
CA GLY A 31 24.68 -26.78 -18.57
C GLY A 31 24.02 -26.43 -17.24
N MET A 32 24.77 -26.53 -16.12
CA MET A 32 24.24 -26.19 -14.80
C MET A 32 23.96 -24.69 -14.62
N GLN A 33 24.75 -23.81 -15.24
CA GLN A 33 24.44 -22.38 -15.31
C GLN A 33 23.12 -22.14 -16.04
N THR A 34 22.87 -22.86 -17.12
CA THR A 34 21.59 -22.77 -17.85
C THR A 34 20.44 -23.37 -17.05
N LEU A 35 20.66 -24.49 -16.36
CA LEU A 35 19.65 -25.07 -15.47
C LEU A 35 19.25 -24.08 -14.36
N CYS A 36 20.22 -23.41 -13.75
CA CYS A 36 19.97 -22.32 -12.81
C CYS A 36 19.18 -21.17 -13.48
N ALA A 37 19.50 -20.82 -14.72
CA ALA A 37 18.78 -19.79 -15.46
C ALA A 37 17.33 -20.21 -15.77
N PHE A 38 17.06 -21.45 -16.10
CA PHE A 38 15.72 -22.00 -16.29
C PHE A 38 14.88 -21.91 -15.02
N LEU A 39 15.43 -22.33 -13.88
CA LEU A 39 14.78 -22.17 -12.58
C LEU A 39 14.39 -20.73 -12.28
N ASN A 40 15.21 -19.78 -12.70
CA ASN A 40 14.97 -18.35 -12.49
C ASN A 40 14.11 -17.68 -13.57
N THR A 41 13.68 -18.43 -14.61
CA THR A 41 12.94 -17.85 -15.75
C THR A 41 11.64 -18.65 -15.98
N ASP A 42 11.59 -19.40 -17.07
CA ASP A 42 10.36 -20.07 -17.51
C ASP A 42 10.43 -21.60 -17.36
N GLY A 43 11.46 -22.12 -16.70
CA GLY A 43 11.75 -23.55 -16.69
C GLY A 43 12.33 -24.01 -18.02
N GLY A 44 12.51 -25.31 -18.21
CA GLY A 44 12.97 -25.85 -19.50
C GLY A 44 13.71 -27.16 -19.43
N TRP A 45 14.22 -27.54 -20.59
CA TRP A 45 14.98 -28.77 -20.84
C TRP A 45 16.46 -28.49 -21.08
N LEU A 46 17.31 -29.16 -20.31
CA LEU A 46 18.75 -29.24 -20.56
C LEU A 46 19.05 -30.64 -21.10
N ILE A 47 19.57 -30.71 -22.31
CA ILE A 47 19.82 -31.97 -23.00
C ILE A 47 21.30 -32.09 -23.39
N PHE A 48 21.97 -33.17 -22.94
CA PHE A 48 23.34 -33.52 -23.34
C PHE A 48 23.32 -34.65 -24.34
N GLY A 49 24.20 -34.61 -25.33
CA GLY A 49 24.31 -35.63 -26.41
C GLY A 49 23.77 -35.14 -27.75
N VAL A 50 23.54 -33.82 -27.90
CA VAL A 50 23.04 -33.18 -29.12
C VAL A 50 24.06 -32.19 -29.62
N THR A 51 24.38 -32.23 -30.93
CA THR A 51 25.31 -31.30 -31.54
C THR A 51 24.68 -29.95 -31.89
N PRO A 52 25.45 -28.86 -32.11
CA PRO A 52 24.93 -27.61 -32.62
C PRO A 52 24.23 -27.69 -33.98
N LYS A 53 24.35 -28.80 -34.70
CA LYS A 53 23.63 -29.08 -35.95
C LYS A 53 22.33 -29.86 -35.71
N LEU A 54 21.91 -29.95 -34.46
CA LEU A 54 20.70 -30.68 -34.03
C LEU A 54 20.75 -32.20 -34.27
N GLU A 55 21.96 -32.74 -34.38
CA GLU A 55 22.16 -34.18 -34.54
C GLU A 55 22.23 -34.87 -33.17
N VAL A 56 21.42 -35.88 -32.95
CA VAL A 56 21.45 -36.69 -31.73
C VAL A 56 22.57 -37.70 -31.80
N LEU A 57 23.66 -37.43 -31.13
CA LEU A 57 24.83 -38.31 -31.09
C LEU A 57 24.83 -39.22 -29.86
N GLY A 58 24.26 -38.75 -28.76
CA GLY A 58 24.42 -39.35 -27.43
C GLY A 58 25.89 -39.29 -26.94
N GLN A 59 26.10 -39.82 -25.77
CA GLN A 59 27.45 -40.03 -25.20
C GLN A 59 27.44 -41.31 -24.37
N ASN A 60 28.63 -41.83 -24.06
CA ASN A 60 28.74 -42.95 -23.11
C ASN A 60 28.38 -42.41 -21.69
N VAL A 61 27.39 -43.03 -21.05
CA VAL A 61 26.93 -42.67 -19.71
C VAL A 61 27.31 -43.76 -18.75
N THR A 62 28.13 -43.43 -17.76
CA THR A 62 28.58 -44.34 -16.71
C THR A 62 28.05 -43.88 -15.37
N ASP A 63 28.17 -44.71 -14.33
CA ASP A 63 27.88 -44.32 -12.95
C ASP A 63 28.65 -43.06 -12.54
N ASN A 64 29.88 -42.89 -13.04
CA ASN A 64 30.67 -41.72 -12.76
C ASN A 64 30.05 -40.47 -13.39
N THR A 65 29.55 -40.55 -14.63
CA THR A 65 28.83 -39.46 -15.30
C THR A 65 27.62 -38.99 -14.48
N GLN A 66 26.84 -39.95 -13.96
CA GLN A 66 25.67 -39.61 -13.12
C GLN A 66 26.07 -38.96 -11.80
N ARG A 67 27.15 -39.47 -11.16
CA ARG A 67 27.69 -38.86 -9.91
C ARG A 67 28.19 -37.42 -10.13
N GLU A 68 28.88 -37.18 -11.24
CA GLU A 68 29.35 -35.83 -11.60
C GLU A 68 28.17 -34.87 -11.78
N ILE A 69 27.13 -35.27 -12.50
CA ILE A 69 25.90 -34.47 -12.67
C ILE A 69 25.25 -34.20 -11.32
N ALA A 70 25.07 -35.23 -10.51
CA ALA A 70 24.48 -35.08 -9.18
C ALA A 70 25.31 -34.15 -8.28
N HIS A 71 26.64 -34.30 -8.31
CA HIS A 71 27.54 -33.42 -7.56
C HIS A 71 27.42 -31.95 -8.05
N GLU A 72 27.45 -31.69 -9.34
CA GLU A 72 27.27 -30.33 -9.84
C GLU A 72 25.89 -29.74 -9.50
N MET A 73 24.85 -30.57 -9.48
CA MET A 73 23.51 -30.15 -9.07
C MET A 73 23.45 -29.69 -7.61
N THR A 74 24.29 -30.26 -6.72
CA THR A 74 24.35 -29.82 -5.31
C THR A 74 24.87 -28.38 -5.13
N LYS A 75 25.51 -27.80 -6.15
CA LYS A 75 25.94 -26.39 -6.13
C LYS A 75 24.82 -25.41 -6.47
N ILE A 76 23.62 -25.92 -6.79
CA ILE A 76 22.44 -25.07 -6.97
C ILE A 76 21.78 -24.84 -5.62
N GLU A 77 21.57 -23.56 -5.28
CA GLU A 77 20.92 -23.11 -4.05
C GLU A 77 19.74 -22.20 -4.39
N PRO A 78 18.58 -22.37 -3.75
CA PRO A 78 18.19 -23.42 -2.79
C PRO A 78 18.31 -24.83 -3.37
N ALA A 79 18.53 -25.83 -2.49
CA ALA A 79 18.72 -27.23 -2.93
C ALA A 79 17.55 -27.72 -3.77
N ILE A 80 17.87 -28.37 -4.89
CA ILE A 80 16.90 -28.96 -5.81
C ILE A 80 17.12 -30.47 -5.93
N SER A 81 16.09 -31.18 -6.31
CA SER A 81 16.17 -32.59 -6.68
C SER A 81 15.38 -32.78 -7.98
N LEU A 82 16.10 -32.95 -9.08
CA LEU A 82 15.51 -33.15 -10.41
C LEU A 82 15.87 -34.55 -10.94
N PRO A 83 14.94 -35.24 -11.63
CA PRO A 83 15.24 -36.50 -12.26
C PRO A 83 16.23 -36.29 -13.41
N ILE A 84 17.22 -37.20 -13.48
CA ILE A 84 18.16 -37.27 -14.60
C ILE A 84 17.66 -38.44 -15.47
N GLU A 85 17.13 -38.12 -16.64
CA GLU A 85 16.62 -39.09 -17.57
C GLU A 85 17.71 -39.49 -18.56
N ILE A 86 17.98 -40.81 -18.70
CA ILE A 86 18.99 -41.36 -19.61
C ILE A 86 18.23 -42.13 -20.68
N ILE A 87 18.40 -41.73 -21.93
CA ILE A 87 17.65 -42.22 -23.05
C ILE A 87 18.62 -42.80 -24.10
N ASP A 88 18.55 -44.10 -24.37
CA ASP A 88 19.42 -44.75 -25.35
C ASP A 88 19.13 -44.26 -26.76
N VAL A 89 20.20 -44.10 -27.55
CA VAL A 89 20.13 -43.72 -28.95
C VAL A 89 20.14 -45.00 -29.80
N PRO A 90 19.01 -45.40 -30.39
CA PRO A 90 18.91 -46.68 -31.10
C PRO A 90 19.92 -46.82 -32.28
N GLU A 91 20.18 -45.71 -32.90
CA GLU A 91 21.11 -45.65 -34.06
C GLU A 91 22.60 -45.69 -33.63
N ARG A 92 22.89 -45.67 -32.30
CA ARG A 92 24.27 -45.65 -31.76
C ARG A 92 24.35 -46.50 -30.49
N PRO A 93 24.48 -47.81 -30.57
CA PRO A 93 24.57 -48.71 -29.43
C PRO A 93 25.63 -48.26 -28.40
N GLY A 94 25.27 -48.22 -27.12
CA GLY A 94 26.16 -47.77 -26.05
C GLY A 94 26.25 -46.25 -25.85
N CYS A 95 25.49 -45.46 -26.64
CA CYS A 95 25.35 -44.02 -26.45
C CYS A 95 23.94 -43.68 -25.99
N SER A 96 23.85 -42.75 -25.03
CA SER A 96 22.57 -42.26 -24.47
C SER A 96 22.59 -40.73 -24.44
N VAL A 97 21.40 -40.15 -24.58
CA VAL A 97 21.15 -38.75 -24.31
C VAL A 97 20.80 -38.58 -22.83
N ILE A 98 21.25 -37.53 -22.21
CA ILE A 98 20.87 -37.17 -20.84
C ILE A 98 19.95 -35.95 -20.93
N ALA A 99 18.75 -36.06 -20.35
CA ALA A 99 17.78 -34.99 -20.30
C ALA A 99 17.43 -34.64 -18.86
N ILE A 100 17.40 -33.34 -18.55
CA ILE A 100 17.02 -32.80 -17.25
C ILE A 100 15.97 -31.74 -17.51
N HIS A 101 14.82 -31.85 -16.88
CA HIS A 101 13.74 -30.89 -16.95
C HIS A 101 13.55 -30.19 -15.62
N CYS A 102 13.30 -28.90 -15.64
CA CYS A 102 12.89 -28.16 -14.46
C CYS A 102 11.72 -27.22 -14.76
N GLU A 103 10.83 -27.12 -13.79
CA GLU A 103 9.82 -26.08 -13.75
C GLU A 103 10.43 -24.76 -13.26
N PRO A 104 9.85 -23.59 -13.63
CA PRO A 104 10.30 -22.32 -13.10
C PRO A 104 10.04 -22.24 -11.60
N ALA A 105 10.85 -21.47 -10.88
CA ALA A 105 10.59 -21.08 -9.51
C ALA A 105 9.20 -20.42 -9.40
N LYS A 106 8.48 -20.73 -8.32
CA LYS A 106 7.21 -20.07 -8.07
C LYS A 106 7.42 -18.59 -7.78
N PHE A 107 6.43 -17.78 -8.12
CA PHE A 107 6.46 -16.37 -7.75
C PHE A 107 6.64 -16.23 -6.23
N GLY A 108 7.64 -15.44 -5.82
CA GLY A 108 7.96 -15.26 -4.41
C GLY A 108 9.02 -16.22 -3.85
N ASP A 109 9.49 -17.23 -4.61
CA ASP A 109 10.64 -18.02 -4.22
C ASP A 109 11.94 -17.22 -4.31
N ALA A 110 12.92 -17.58 -3.45
CA ALA A 110 14.26 -17.00 -3.54
C ALA A 110 14.89 -17.33 -4.89
N PRO A 111 15.64 -16.40 -5.51
CA PRO A 111 16.32 -16.68 -6.76
C PRO A 111 17.37 -17.77 -6.57
N TYR A 112 17.40 -18.69 -7.51
CA TYR A 112 18.39 -19.77 -7.53
C TYR A 112 19.77 -19.25 -7.91
N THR A 113 20.80 -19.84 -7.30
CA THR A 113 22.21 -19.62 -7.65
C THR A 113 22.87 -20.94 -8.01
N TYR A 114 23.87 -20.88 -8.85
CA TYR A 114 24.81 -21.97 -9.11
C TYR A 114 26.20 -21.47 -8.77
N ASP A 115 26.88 -22.20 -7.87
CA ASP A 115 28.20 -21.80 -7.33
C ASP A 115 28.21 -20.33 -6.85
N GLY A 116 27.18 -19.93 -6.09
CA GLY A 116 27.00 -18.58 -5.52
C GLY A 116 26.64 -17.49 -6.53
N ARG A 117 26.36 -17.81 -7.81
CA ARG A 117 25.98 -16.83 -8.84
C ARG A 117 24.62 -17.15 -9.43
N ALA A 118 23.74 -16.15 -9.49
CA ALA A 118 22.46 -16.30 -10.15
C ALA A 118 22.58 -16.09 -11.67
N TYR A 119 21.84 -16.91 -12.43
CA TYR A 119 21.73 -16.82 -13.88
C TYR A 119 20.27 -16.70 -14.29
N TYR A 120 19.99 -16.12 -15.47
CA TYR A 120 18.67 -16.05 -16.06
C TYR A 120 18.76 -16.10 -17.59
N LYS A 121 17.64 -16.46 -18.25
CA LYS A 121 17.58 -16.53 -19.71
C LYS A 121 17.11 -15.20 -20.30
N VAL A 122 17.81 -14.77 -21.35
CA VAL A 122 17.37 -13.73 -22.28
C VAL A 122 17.35 -14.39 -23.65
N GLU A 123 16.18 -14.67 -24.16
CA GLU A 123 15.97 -15.51 -25.33
C GLU A 123 16.71 -16.85 -25.19
N SER A 124 17.55 -17.24 -26.10
CA SER A 124 18.38 -18.45 -26.05
C SER A 124 19.64 -18.32 -25.18
N THR A 125 19.99 -17.09 -24.72
CA THR A 125 21.25 -16.83 -24.03
C THR A 125 21.13 -16.93 -22.52
N THR A 126 22.04 -17.66 -21.89
CA THR A 126 22.23 -17.71 -20.45
C THR A 126 23.18 -16.61 -20.02
N ILE A 127 22.72 -15.67 -19.18
CA ILE A 127 23.53 -14.57 -18.66
C ILE A 127 23.48 -14.52 -17.13
N GLN A 128 24.53 -13.98 -16.54
CA GLN A 128 24.56 -13.76 -15.11
C GLN A 128 23.55 -12.68 -14.73
N MET A 129 22.77 -12.92 -13.69
CA MET A 129 21.76 -11.97 -13.19
C MET A 129 22.45 -10.73 -12.63
N PRO A 130 22.02 -9.52 -13.04
CA PRO A 130 22.51 -8.28 -12.42
C PRO A 130 22.25 -8.26 -10.93
N ARG A 131 23.18 -7.69 -10.16
CA ARG A 131 23.07 -7.62 -8.70
C ARG A 131 21.78 -6.94 -8.24
N SER A 132 21.37 -5.88 -8.89
CA SER A 132 20.11 -5.17 -8.56
C SER A 132 18.87 -6.05 -8.72
N MET A 133 18.82 -6.85 -9.81
CA MET A 133 17.72 -7.80 -10.04
C MET A 133 17.71 -8.94 -9.02
N PHE A 134 18.90 -9.44 -8.66
CA PHE A 134 19.03 -10.48 -7.63
C PHE A 134 18.57 -10.00 -6.27
N GLU A 135 19.03 -8.81 -5.84
CA GLU A 135 18.63 -8.18 -4.59
C GLU A 135 17.13 -7.88 -4.54
N GLU A 136 16.54 -7.45 -5.65
CA GLU A 136 15.09 -7.22 -5.75
C GLU A 136 14.30 -8.52 -5.59
N ARG A 137 14.73 -9.61 -6.26
CA ARG A 137 14.08 -10.92 -6.10
C ARG A 137 14.22 -11.49 -4.69
N LEU A 138 15.38 -11.31 -4.04
CA LEU A 138 15.58 -11.68 -2.65
C LEU A 138 14.64 -10.92 -1.71
N ARG A 139 14.45 -9.61 -1.93
CA ARG A 139 13.49 -8.82 -1.12
C ARG A 139 12.07 -9.33 -1.31
N ARG A 140 11.69 -9.68 -2.54
CA ARG A 140 10.36 -10.23 -2.84
C ARG A 140 10.14 -11.61 -2.22
N SER A 141 11.16 -12.44 -2.16
CA SER A 141 11.05 -13.80 -1.59
C SER A 141 10.97 -13.83 -0.07
N ASN A 142 11.51 -12.82 0.60
CA ASN A 142 11.43 -12.71 2.06
C ASN A 142 11.23 -11.25 2.47
N PRO A 143 10.03 -10.70 2.24
CA PRO A 143 9.72 -9.30 2.51
C PRO A 143 10.01 -8.92 3.97
N SER A 144 9.65 -9.78 4.91
CA SER A 144 9.82 -9.52 6.34
C SER A 144 11.29 -9.43 6.75
N ARG A 145 12.18 -10.27 6.20
CA ARG A 145 13.62 -10.23 6.53
C ARG A 145 14.29 -8.94 6.06
N PHE A 146 13.90 -8.44 4.90
CA PHE A 146 14.47 -7.23 4.30
C PHE A 146 13.65 -5.96 4.60
N ALA A 147 12.55 -6.08 5.34
CA ALA A 147 11.76 -4.94 5.78
C ALA A 147 12.64 -3.95 6.56
N TRP A 148 12.43 -2.67 6.31
CA TRP A 148 13.16 -1.59 6.97
C TRP A 148 13.08 -1.70 8.50
N GLU A 149 11.95 -2.10 9.04
CA GLU A 149 11.71 -2.24 10.47
C GLU A 149 12.63 -3.28 11.14
N ASN A 150 13.05 -4.32 10.38
CA ASN A 150 13.90 -5.41 10.85
C ASN A 150 15.40 -5.06 10.90
N GLN A 151 15.79 -4.01 10.17
CA GLN A 151 17.18 -3.61 10.11
C GLN A 151 17.64 -3.04 11.46
N THR A 152 18.80 -3.49 11.95
CA THR A 152 19.44 -2.92 13.12
C THR A 152 19.96 -1.51 12.82
N ASN A 153 19.86 -0.62 13.81
CA ASN A 153 20.30 0.76 13.69
C ASN A 153 21.37 1.09 14.73
N ASN A 154 22.62 1.04 14.31
CA ASN A 154 23.77 1.28 15.18
C ASN A 154 23.83 2.69 15.79
N ASN A 155 23.07 3.64 15.24
CA ASN A 155 22.98 5.01 15.75
C ASN A 155 21.81 5.22 16.73
N LEU A 156 20.92 4.24 16.87
CA LEU A 156 19.76 4.33 17.75
C LEU A 156 20.13 3.82 19.16
N ARG A 157 19.88 4.62 20.17
CA ARG A 157 20.12 4.32 21.57
C ARG A 157 18.81 4.23 22.35
N LEU A 158 18.84 3.53 23.48
CA LEU A 158 17.67 3.44 24.36
C LEU A 158 17.18 4.82 24.82
N ASP A 159 18.11 5.75 25.07
CA ASP A 159 17.81 7.14 25.49
C ASP A 159 17.11 7.96 24.39
N ASP A 160 17.19 7.55 23.12
CA ASP A 160 16.47 8.18 22.02
C ASP A 160 14.97 7.81 22.00
N LEU A 161 14.60 6.74 22.73
CA LEU A 161 13.24 6.24 22.81
C LEU A 161 12.47 6.84 23.96
N ASP A 162 11.17 7.06 23.76
CA ASP A 162 10.25 7.54 24.79
C ASP A 162 9.80 6.40 25.71
N GLU A 163 10.48 6.26 26.84
CA GLU A 163 10.15 5.25 27.85
C GLU A 163 8.71 5.40 28.37
N GLY A 164 8.22 6.63 28.51
CA GLY A 164 6.87 6.89 28.97
C GLY A 164 5.83 6.33 27.99
N ARG A 165 6.06 6.47 26.70
CA ARG A 165 5.22 5.88 25.64
C ARG A 165 5.30 4.35 25.64
N ILE A 166 6.49 3.76 25.78
CA ILE A 166 6.67 2.31 25.86
C ILE A 166 5.86 1.76 27.04
N ARG A 167 6.03 2.33 28.23
CA ARG A 167 5.31 1.89 29.43
C ARG A 167 3.81 2.12 29.32
N GLY A 168 3.37 3.25 28.78
CA GLY A 168 1.95 3.54 28.53
C GLY A 168 1.33 2.50 27.61
N ALA A 169 1.99 2.11 26.52
CA ALA A 169 1.54 1.08 25.61
C ALA A 169 1.45 -0.30 26.28
N VAL A 170 2.46 -0.67 27.06
CA VAL A 170 2.46 -1.92 27.86
C VAL A 170 1.29 -1.94 28.85
N MET A 171 1.09 -0.86 29.62
CA MET A 171 -0.01 -0.78 30.59
C MET A 171 -1.37 -0.90 29.91
N TYR A 172 -1.54 -0.31 28.74
CA TYR A 172 -2.76 -0.46 27.96
C TYR A 172 -2.96 -1.90 27.47
N GLY A 173 -1.88 -2.58 27.02
CA GLY A 173 -1.92 -4.00 26.68
C GLY A 173 -2.31 -4.91 27.84
N ILE A 174 -1.80 -4.60 29.06
CA ILE A 174 -2.17 -5.32 30.30
C ILE A 174 -3.65 -5.09 30.63
N GLU A 175 -4.11 -3.84 30.59
CA GLU A 175 -5.54 -3.50 30.83
C GLU A 175 -6.48 -4.25 29.89
N LYS A 176 -6.09 -4.42 28.63
CA LYS A 176 -6.86 -5.17 27.62
C LYS A 176 -6.64 -6.69 27.67
N GLY A 177 -5.85 -7.19 28.60
CA GLY A 177 -5.58 -8.62 28.77
C GLY A 177 -4.70 -9.25 27.68
N ARG A 178 -3.98 -8.44 26.91
CA ARG A 178 -3.06 -8.92 25.84
C ARG A 178 -1.63 -9.09 26.30
N MET A 179 -1.26 -8.46 27.40
CA MET A 179 0.06 -8.60 28.03
C MET A 179 -0.11 -9.09 29.47
N PRO A 180 0.84 -9.89 29.99
CA PRO A 180 0.82 -10.32 31.37
C PRO A 180 1.13 -9.16 32.32
N ALA A 181 0.53 -9.15 33.51
CA ALA A 181 0.72 -8.11 34.52
C ALA A 181 2.20 -7.94 34.94
N SER A 182 3.00 -9.01 34.87
CA SER A 182 4.45 -8.97 35.14
C SER A 182 5.21 -8.00 34.25
N SER A 183 4.71 -7.73 33.04
CA SER A 183 5.36 -6.80 32.10
C SER A 183 5.41 -5.35 32.63
N ALA A 184 4.57 -4.98 33.61
CA ALA A 184 4.57 -3.66 34.23
C ALA A 184 5.91 -3.32 34.92
N THR A 185 6.59 -4.33 35.44
CA THR A 185 7.84 -4.17 36.25
C THR A 185 9.11 -4.53 35.48
N GLU A 186 8.99 -4.97 34.24
CA GLU A 186 10.15 -5.32 33.41
C GLU A 186 10.96 -4.10 32.97
N SER A 187 12.26 -4.30 32.70
CA SER A 187 13.09 -3.23 32.16
C SER A 187 12.61 -2.83 30.76
N THR A 188 12.83 -1.59 30.36
CA THR A 188 12.52 -1.09 29.01
C THR A 188 13.21 -1.93 27.93
N TRP A 189 14.44 -2.36 28.17
CA TRP A 189 15.16 -3.24 27.26
C TRP A 189 14.48 -4.60 27.10
N THR A 190 14.07 -5.22 28.22
CA THR A 190 13.34 -6.51 28.21
C THR A 190 12.03 -6.40 27.45
N LEU A 191 11.32 -5.28 27.59
CA LEU A 191 10.08 -5.04 26.86
C LEU A 191 10.32 -4.92 25.34
N LEU A 192 11.36 -4.17 24.94
CA LEU A 192 11.75 -4.03 23.53
C LEU A 192 12.21 -5.37 22.92
N ASP A 193 12.93 -6.19 23.69
CA ASP A 193 13.31 -7.54 23.27
C ASP A 193 12.09 -8.44 23.05
N LYS A 194 11.12 -8.43 23.98
CA LYS A 194 9.84 -9.13 23.83
C LYS A 194 9.04 -8.67 22.60
N PHE A 195 9.15 -7.41 22.24
CA PHE A 195 8.54 -6.87 21.01
C PHE A 195 9.34 -7.23 19.74
N GLY A 196 10.44 -7.98 19.86
CA GLY A 196 11.30 -8.33 18.73
C GLY A 196 12.09 -7.15 18.16
N MET A 197 12.29 -6.09 18.94
CA MET A 197 12.98 -4.85 18.53
C MET A 197 14.46 -4.83 18.84
N VAL A 198 15.01 -5.94 19.38
CA VAL A 198 16.42 -6.09 19.71
C VAL A 198 17.01 -7.23 18.89
N GLU A 199 18.23 -7.04 18.39
CA GLU A 199 19.02 -8.07 17.73
C GLU A 199 20.52 -7.83 18.00
N ASN A 200 21.23 -8.84 18.54
CA ASN A 200 22.65 -8.77 18.87
C ASN A 200 23.02 -7.47 19.62
N ASP A 201 22.27 -7.16 20.68
CA ASP A 201 22.43 -5.96 21.53
C ASP A 201 22.26 -4.62 20.77
N ASN A 202 21.65 -4.63 19.60
CA ASN A 202 21.30 -3.43 18.84
C ASN A 202 19.79 -3.30 18.69
N LEU A 203 19.31 -2.05 18.66
CA LEU A 203 17.90 -1.76 18.40
C LEU A 203 17.61 -1.86 16.91
N ARG A 204 16.46 -2.45 16.59
CA ARG A 204 15.91 -2.43 15.24
C ARG A 204 15.18 -1.12 14.96
N ASN A 205 15.05 -0.77 13.68
CA ASN A 205 14.32 0.42 13.24
C ASN A 205 12.84 0.43 13.68
N ALA A 206 12.22 -0.73 13.94
CA ALA A 206 10.88 -0.83 14.51
C ALA A 206 10.74 -0.03 15.82
N ALA A 207 11.77 -0.06 16.69
CA ALA A 207 11.78 0.72 17.92
C ALA A 207 11.72 2.22 17.66
N ALA A 208 12.43 2.70 16.63
CA ALA A 208 12.35 4.11 16.23
C ALA A 208 10.97 4.46 15.70
N ALA A 209 10.36 3.61 14.84
CA ALA A 209 9.05 3.87 14.25
C ALA A 209 7.96 4.07 15.31
N LEU A 210 8.01 3.28 16.40
CA LEU A 210 7.00 3.34 17.45
C LEU A 210 7.34 4.35 18.56
N PHE A 211 8.61 4.52 18.92
CA PHE A 211 8.95 5.13 20.20
C PHE A 211 10.02 6.23 20.15
N ILE A 212 10.52 6.65 18.99
CA ILE A 212 11.55 7.70 18.94
C ILE A 212 11.02 9.03 19.48
N LYS A 213 11.80 9.73 20.30
CA LYS A 213 11.48 11.07 20.81
C LYS A 213 11.62 12.16 19.75
N ARG A 214 12.65 12.04 18.88
CA ARG A 214 13.01 13.06 17.89
C ARG A 214 13.27 12.43 16.53
N PRO A 215 12.32 12.40 15.62
CA PRO A 215 12.43 11.68 14.33
C PRO A 215 13.21 12.46 13.26
N THR A 216 14.22 13.25 13.64
CA THR A 216 14.98 14.10 12.69
C THR A 216 15.70 13.30 11.61
N ALA A 217 16.19 12.10 11.94
CA ALA A 217 16.88 11.19 11.04
C ALA A 217 15.93 10.37 10.15
N PHE A 218 14.61 10.46 10.39
CA PHE A 218 13.59 9.65 9.72
C PHE A 218 12.58 10.54 8.98
N PRO A 219 12.89 11.00 7.75
CA PRO A 219 12.01 11.88 6.98
C PRO A 219 10.66 11.25 6.65
N GLN A 220 10.60 9.92 6.56
CA GLN A 220 9.38 9.14 6.31
C GLN A 220 8.39 9.12 7.50
N PHE A 221 8.80 9.53 8.70
CA PHE A 221 7.90 9.65 9.87
C PHE A 221 7.09 10.95 9.77
N LEU A 222 6.34 11.08 8.69
CA LEU A 222 5.60 12.26 8.31
C LEU A 222 4.12 11.94 8.10
N LEU A 223 3.26 12.75 8.72
CA LEU A 223 1.82 12.81 8.46
C LEU A 223 1.51 14.17 7.82
N ARG A 224 0.90 14.14 6.65
CA ARG A 224 0.41 15.30 5.91
C ARG A 224 -1.12 15.35 6.03
N MET A 225 -1.66 16.46 6.46
CA MET A 225 -3.09 16.63 6.68
C MET A 225 -3.57 17.88 5.99
N ALA A 226 -4.67 17.80 5.25
CA ALA A 226 -5.27 18.93 4.58
C ALA A 226 -6.80 18.89 4.65
N ARG A 227 -7.42 20.04 4.92
CA ARG A 227 -8.84 20.30 4.74
C ARG A 227 -9.02 21.16 3.50
N PHE A 228 -9.62 20.59 2.48
CA PHE A 228 -9.87 21.27 1.20
C PHE A 228 -11.24 21.93 1.18
N GLN A 229 -11.36 23.03 0.46
CA GLN A 229 -12.64 23.64 0.12
C GLN A 229 -13.21 22.95 -1.12
N GLY A 230 -14.44 22.44 -1.04
CA GLY A 230 -15.06 21.70 -2.15
C GLY A 230 -14.60 20.25 -2.21
N VAL A 231 -14.61 19.70 -3.42
CA VAL A 231 -14.37 18.27 -3.69
C VAL A 231 -13.04 18.00 -4.41
N GLU A 232 -12.24 19.04 -4.66
CA GLU A 232 -10.96 18.98 -5.37
C GLU A 232 -9.81 19.51 -4.52
N LYS A 233 -8.57 19.11 -4.82
CA LYS A 233 -7.34 19.53 -4.11
C LYS A 233 -6.86 20.94 -4.53
N ASN A 234 -7.77 21.87 -4.79
CA ASN A 234 -7.45 23.21 -5.34
C ASN A 234 -7.22 24.30 -4.30
N ALA A 235 -7.96 24.30 -3.20
CA ALA A 235 -7.87 25.31 -2.17
C ALA A 235 -7.88 24.70 -0.78
N PHE A 236 -6.96 25.13 0.07
CA PHE A 236 -6.85 24.69 1.45
C PHE A 236 -7.68 25.59 2.38
N ILE A 237 -8.43 24.97 3.27
CA ILE A 237 -8.99 25.63 4.46
C ILE A 237 -7.97 25.54 5.59
N ASP A 238 -7.29 24.38 5.70
CA ASP A 238 -6.22 24.14 6.68
C ASP A 238 -5.22 23.14 6.08
N ASN A 239 -3.95 23.26 6.46
CA ASN A 239 -2.89 22.39 6.01
C ASN A 239 -1.85 22.23 7.12
N MET A 240 -1.55 21.02 7.50
CA MET A 240 -0.62 20.69 8.58
C MET A 240 0.32 19.56 8.19
N ARG A 241 1.57 19.63 8.64
CA ARG A 241 2.55 18.57 8.53
C ARG A 241 3.11 18.28 9.91
N VAL A 242 3.05 17.03 10.34
CA VAL A 242 3.56 16.57 11.64
C VAL A 242 4.60 15.49 11.42
N LYS A 243 5.76 15.63 12.06
CA LYS A 243 6.78 14.57 12.17
C LYS A 243 6.71 14.01 13.58
N GLY A 244 6.71 12.69 13.70
CA GLY A 244 6.59 12.02 14.99
C GLY A 244 6.73 10.52 14.86
N ASN A 245 6.79 9.85 15.99
CA ASN A 245 6.61 8.42 16.08
C ASN A 245 5.15 8.03 15.80
N PHE A 246 4.89 6.73 15.71
CA PHE A 246 3.56 6.21 15.40
C PHE A 246 2.45 6.84 16.25
N PHE A 247 2.65 6.92 17.58
CA PHE A 247 1.62 7.41 18.51
C PHE A 247 1.38 8.90 18.36
N GLU A 248 2.44 9.70 18.17
CA GLU A 248 2.34 11.13 17.91
C GLU A 248 1.59 11.43 16.61
N LEU A 249 1.86 10.64 15.55
CA LEU A 249 1.17 10.77 14.28
C LEU A 249 -0.30 10.35 14.38
N LEU A 250 -0.60 9.28 15.12
CA LEU A 250 -1.98 8.85 15.38
C LEU A 250 -2.75 9.91 16.15
N ASP A 251 -2.19 10.43 17.24
CA ASP A 251 -2.81 11.49 18.06
C ASP A 251 -3.06 12.77 17.23
N ALA A 252 -2.08 13.17 16.40
CA ALA A 252 -2.21 14.34 15.52
C ALA A 252 -3.31 14.17 14.48
N GLY A 253 -3.38 13.00 13.83
CA GLY A 253 -4.41 12.69 12.85
C GLY A 253 -5.81 12.64 13.45
N MET A 254 -5.97 12.00 14.60
CA MET A 254 -7.25 11.98 15.32
C MET A 254 -7.68 13.39 15.73
N SER A 255 -6.76 14.22 16.24
CA SER A 255 -7.04 15.61 16.58
C SER A 255 -7.48 16.43 15.35
N PHE A 256 -6.89 16.15 14.18
CA PHE A 256 -7.27 16.80 12.93
C PHE A 256 -8.68 16.41 12.47
N PHE A 257 -9.10 15.15 12.64
CA PHE A 257 -10.48 14.73 12.39
C PHE A 257 -11.46 15.44 13.32
N PHE A 258 -11.19 15.49 14.63
CA PHE A 258 -12.04 16.20 15.57
C PHE A 258 -12.16 17.70 15.28
N LYS A 259 -11.12 18.33 14.73
CA LYS A 259 -11.13 19.76 14.36
C LYS A 259 -11.98 20.04 13.12
N HIS A 260 -12.01 19.14 12.13
CA HIS A 260 -12.55 19.43 10.80
C HIS A 260 -13.79 18.65 10.39
N LEU A 261 -14.16 17.62 11.13
CA LEU A 261 -15.39 16.87 10.89
C LEU A 261 -16.52 17.38 11.79
N SER A 262 -17.75 17.34 11.27
CA SER A 262 -18.92 17.78 12.01
C SER A 262 -19.17 16.87 13.21
N GLN A 263 -19.50 17.48 14.32
CA GLN A 263 -19.85 16.78 15.55
C GLN A 263 -21.37 16.89 15.77
N SER A 264 -22.02 15.75 16.05
CA SER A 264 -23.40 15.69 16.48
C SER A 264 -23.46 15.20 17.92
N GLY A 265 -24.34 15.82 18.74
CA GLY A 265 -24.57 15.35 20.10
C GLY A 265 -25.74 14.37 20.09
N VAL A 266 -25.50 13.11 20.45
CA VAL A 266 -26.55 12.12 20.68
C VAL A 266 -26.77 12.01 22.19
N ILE A 267 -28.02 12.21 22.64
CA ILE A 267 -28.37 12.05 24.06
C ILE A 267 -28.64 10.57 24.30
N LYS A 268 -27.75 9.90 25.05
CA LYS A 268 -27.95 8.55 25.55
C LYS A 268 -28.22 8.60 27.08
N GLY A 269 -29.47 8.50 27.45
CA GLY A 269 -29.89 8.67 28.85
C GLY A 269 -29.66 10.10 29.35
N LEU A 270 -28.88 10.27 30.44
CA LEU A 270 -28.53 11.58 31.01
C LEU A 270 -27.24 12.18 30.48
N ARG A 271 -26.52 11.47 29.59
CA ARG A 271 -25.25 11.95 29.04
C ARG A 271 -25.42 12.32 27.57
N ARG A 272 -24.81 13.46 27.18
CA ARG A 272 -24.60 13.83 25.78
C ARG A 272 -23.27 13.23 25.33
N GLU A 273 -23.31 12.32 24.36
CA GLU A 273 -22.12 11.81 23.66
C GLU A 273 -21.95 12.59 22.37
N GLU A 274 -20.76 13.14 22.18
CA GLU A 274 -20.39 13.79 20.92
C GLU A 274 -19.89 12.71 19.96
N GLN A 275 -20.53 12.61 18.81
CA GLN A 275 -20.15 11.68 17.74
C GLN A 275 -19.73 12.48 16.52
N LEU A 276 -18.60 12.07 15.90
CA LEU A 276 -18.22 12.59 14.59
C LEU A 276 -19.19 12.06 13.53
N GLU A 277 -19.34 12.83 12.45
CA GLU A 277 -20.15 12.43 11.29
C GLU A 277 -19.66 11.13 10.61
N ILE A 278 -18.39 10.76 10.81
CA ILE A 278 -17.82 9.44 10.48
C ILE A 278 -17.40 8.80 11.81
N PRO A 279 -17.71 7.51 12.06
CA PRO A 279 -17.38 6.84 13.32
C PRO A 279 -15.91 6.95 13.69
N VAL A 280 -15.63 7.35 14.91
CA VAL A 280 -14.27 7.57 15.45
C VAL A 280 -13.44 6.29 15.37
N GLU A 281 -14.06 5.13 15.66
CA GLU A 281 -13.44 3.82 15.58
C GLU A 281 -13.03 3.48 14.14
N ALA A 282 -13.83 3.84 13.14
CA ALA A 282 -13.50 3.59 11.73
C ALA A 282 -12.33 4.48 11.26
N LEU A 283 -12.32 5.76 11.63
CA LEU A 283 -11.22 6.68 11.30
C LEU A 283 -9.92 6.27 11.99
N ARG A 284 -10.01 5.86 13.27
CA ARG A 284 -8.85 5.41 14.04
C ARG A 284 -8.26 4.14 13.46
N GLU A 285 -9.09 3.15 13.13
CA GLU A 285 -8.64 1.89 12.51
C GLU A 285 -7.97 2.16 11.16
N ALA A 286 -8.57 2.98 10.30
CA ALA A 286 -8.02 3.33 9.01
C ALA A 286 -6.65 4.04 9.13
N LEU A 287 -6.54 5.00 10.05
CA LEU A 287 -5.28 5.72 10.27
C LEU A 287 -4.22 4.81 10.89
N THR A 288 -4.59 3.95 11.85
CA THR A 288 -3.69 2.94 12.44
C THR A 288 -3.14 2.01 11.36
N ASN A 289 -4.02 1.51 10.48
CA ASN A 289 -3.62 0.66 9.36
C ASN A 289 -2.69 1.40 8.39
N ALA A 290 -3.00 2.64 8.02
CA ALA A 290 -2.15 3.46 7.14
C ALA A 290 -0.76 3.70 7.74
N LEU A 291 -0.68 3.97 9.05
CA LEU A 291 0.58 4.16 9.77
C LEU A 291 1.37 2.86 9.95
N CYS A 292 0.69 1.73 10.17
CA CYS A 292 1.29 0.42 10.38
C CYS A 292 1.80 -0.20 9.07
N HIS A 293 1.02 -0.12 7.99
CA HIS A 293 1.28 -0.83 6.73
C HIS A 293 2.00 0.00 5.66
N ARG A 294 2.39 1.26 5.97
CA ARG A 294 3.15 2.09 5.03
C ARG A 294 4.53 1.51 4.73
N LEU A 295 5.06 1.78 3.55
CA LEU A 295 6.46 1.55 3.23
C LEU A 295 7.36 2.51 4.00
N LEU A 296 8.26 1.96 4.81
CA LEU A 296 9.19 2.70 5.65
C LEU A 296 10.61 2.81 5.06
N ASP A 297 10.90 2.11 3.98
CA ASP A 297 12.18 2.13 3.27
C ASP A 297 12.35 3.34 2.33
N SER A 298 11.26 4.03 2.00
CA SER A 298 11.29 5.23 1.18
C SER A 298 11.40 6.51 2.02
N PRO A 299 12.46 7.32 1.86
CA PRO A 299 12.60 8.60 2.56
C PRO A 299 11.49 9.61 2.23
N SER A 300 10.85 9.48 1.09
CA SER A 300 9.70 10.30 0.68
C SER A 300 8.35 9.73 1.13
N GLY A 301 8.35 8.56 1.77
CA GLY A 301 7.16 7.93 2.32
C GLY A 301 6.44 8.81 3.33
N SER A 302 5.12 8.76 3.31
CA SER A 302 4.29 9.50 4.27
C SER A 302 2.89 8.91 4.33
N VAL A 303 2.15 9.29 5.37
CA VAL A 303 0.71 9.10 5.44
C VAL A 303 0.05 10.44 5.15
N GLY A 304 -1.04 10.44 4.41
CA GLY A 304 -1.83 11.61 4.06
C GLY A 304 -3.27 11.52 4.56
N ILE A 305 -3.80 12.60 5.10
CA ILE A 305 -5.22 12.78 5.40
C ILE A 305 -5.73 13.94 4.56
N SER A 306 -6.71 13.69 3.72
CA SER A 306 -7.40 14.68 2.90
C SER A 306 -8.88 14.73 3.27
N ILE A 307 -9.35 15.85 3.81
CA ILE A 307 -10.75 16.07 4.16
C ILE A 307 -11.36 17.03 3.14
N PHE A 308 -12.34 16.54 2.37
CA PHE A 308 -13.13 17.29 1.40
C PHE A 308 -14.53 17.61 1.96
N ASP A 309 -15.36 18.30 1.20
CA ASP A 309 -16.73 18.58 1.62
C ASP A 309 -17.62 17.33 1.55
N ASP A 310 -17.29 16.38 0.67
CA ASP A 310 -18.06 15.15 0.41
C ASP A 310 -17.43 13.87 0.95
N ARG A 311 -16.14 13.87 1.32
CA ARG A 311 -15.41 12.68 1.73
C ARG A 311 -14.16 12.95 2.58
N VAL A 312 -13.66 11.90 3.19
CA VAL A 312 -12.34 11.83 3.83
C VAL A 312 -11.53 10.74 3.15
N GLU A 313 -10.31 11.07 2.74
CA GLU A 313 -9.33 10.13 2.20
C GLU A 313 -8.16 9.99 3.18
N ILE A 314 -7.76 8.75 3.46
CA ILE A 314 -6.54 8.43 4.21
C ILE A 314 -5.68 7.59 3.27
N GLU A 315 -4.48 8.08 2.96
CA GLU A 315 -3.53 7.43 2.03
C GLU A 315 -2.20 7.13 2.71
N ASN A 316 -1.54 6.05 2.33
CA ASN A 316 -0.15 5.77 2.69
C ASN A 316 0.65 5.30 1.49
N THR A 317 1.94 5.58 1.50
CA THR A 317 2.87 4.93 0.56
C THR A 317 2.91 3.44 0.80
N GLY A 318 2.80 2.66 -0.26
CA GLY A 318 2.80 1.20 -0.19
C GLY A 318 1.98 0.55 -1.29
N HIS A 319 1.85 -0.75 -1.17
CA HIS A 319 1.03 -1.57 -2.05
C HIS A 319 0.24 -2.56 -1.21
N LEU A 320 -0.86 -3.03 -1.74
CA LEU A 320 -1.58 -4.15 -1.13
C LEU A 320 -0.74 -5.42 -1.25
N PRO A 321 -0.82 -6.35 -0.27
CA PRO A 321 -0.30 -7.70 -0.45
C PRO A 321 -0.82 -8.33 -1.75
N ASN A 322 -0.01 -9.18 -2.38
CA ASN A 322 -0.38 -9.81 -3.66
C ASN A 322 -1.66 -10.65 -3.59
N GLU A 323 -2.01 -11.09 -2.40
CA GLU A 323 -3.20 -11.90 -2.11
C GLU A 323 -4.49 -11.06 -2.01
N LEU A 324 -4.36 -9.72 -1.98
CA LEU A 324 -5.48 -8.81 -1.76
C LEU A 324 -5.62 -7.81 -2.90
N THR A 325 -6.88 -7.50 -3.22
CA THR A 325 -7.27 -6.39 -4.10
C THR A 325 -8.12 -5.39 -3.32
N PRO A 326 -8.37 -4.17 -3.85
CA PRO A 326 -9.28 -3.22 -3.22
C PRO A 326 -10.68 -3.77 -2.92
N GLU A 327 -11.13 -4.77 -3.69
CA GLU A 327 -12.41 -5.45 -3.49
C GLU A 327 -12.32 -6.54 -2.43
N THR A 328 -11.27 -7.37 -2.48
CA THR A 328 -11.13 -8.54 -1.60
C THR A 328 -10.68 -8.19 -0.19
N ILE A 329 -10.03 -7.04 0.03
CA ILE A 329 -9.62 -6.57 1.36
C ILE A 329 -10.82 -6.37 2.32
N LYS A 330 -12.03 -6.18 1.78
CA LYS A 330 -13.27 -6.05 2.55
C LYS A 330 -13.84 -7.39 3.01
N LEU A 331 -13.40 -8.48 2.40
CA LEU A 331 -13.83 -9.84 2.72
C LEU A 331 -12.95 -10.43 3.85
N PRO A 332 -13.40 -11.47 4.55
CA PRO A 332 -12.56 -12.15 5.52
C PRO A 332 -11.26 -12.66 4.88
N HIS A 333 -10.14 -12.23 5.40
CA HIS A 333 -8.80 -12.62 4.92
C HIS A 333 -7.82 -12.78 6.08
N ARG A 334 -6.69 -13.43 5.83
CA ARG A 334 -5.58 -13.50 6.77
C ARG A 334 -4.91 -12.13 6.88
N SER A 335 -4.29 -11.86 8.03
CA SER A 335 -3.46 -10.66 8.21
C SER A 335 -2.13 -10.83 7.45
N TYR A 336 -1.79 -9.87 6.62
CA TYR A 336 -0.52 -9.79 5.86
C TYR A 336 0.18 -8.47 6.17
N PRO A 337 0.77 -8.32 7.37
CA PRO A 337 1.37 -7.05 7.76
C PRO A 337 2.62 -6.75 6.93
N GLN A 338 2.69 -5.52 6.38
CA GLN A 338 3.87 -5.01 5.69
C GLN A 338 5.05 -4.86 6.65
N ASN A 339 4.76 -4.48 7.91
CA ASN A 339 5.73 -4.30 9.00
C ASN A 339 5.32 -5.20 10.19
N PRO A 340 5.71 -6.50 10.18
CA PRO A 340 5.26 -7.48 11.17
C PRO A 340 5.62 -7.13 12.62
N ILE A 341 6.84 -6.62 12.89
CA ILE A 341 7.27 -6.26 14.27
C ILE A 341 6.40 -5.12 14.81
N ILE A 342 6.17 -4.09 13.99
CA ILE A 342 5.29 -2.98 14.35
C ILE A 342 3.87 -3.49 14.59
N ALA A 343 3.33 -4.30 13.69
CA ALA A 343 1.98 -4.85 13.78
C ALA A 343 1.81 -5.72 15.03
N ASP A 344 2.74 -6.63 15.33
CA ASP A 344 2.69 -7.50 16.50
C ASP A 344 2.79 -6.70 17.80
N THR A 345 3.65 -5.68 17.83
CA THR A 345 3.74 -4.78 19.00
C THR A 345 2.42 -4.02 19.21
N LEU A 346 1.83 -3.47 18.15
CA LEU A 346 0.54 -2.78 18.23
C LEU A 346 -0.59 -3.73 18.64
N PHE A 347 -0.53 -5.00 18.21
CA PHE A 347 -1.46 -6.03 18.67
C PHE A 347 -1.29 -6.33 20.16
N MET A 348 -0.07 -6.61 20.61
CA MET A 348 0.22 -6.86 22.03
C MET A 348 -0.18 -5.70 22.93
N THR A 349 -0.01 -4.48 22.45
CA THR A 349 -0.35 -3.25 23.16
C THR A 349 -1.78 -2.75 22.89
N ALA A 350 -2.62 -3.56 22.22
CA ALA A 350 -4.05 -3.33 21.97
C ALA A 350 -4.39 -2.10 21.11
N PHE A 351 -3.45 -1.60 20.31
CA PHE A 351 -3.69 -0.54 19.35
C PHE A 351 -4.14 -1.06 17.98
N LEU A 352 -3.81 -2.31 17.65
CA LEU A 352 -4.22 -2.98 16.42
C LEU A 352 -4.94 -4.29 16.76
N GLU A 353 -5.90 -4.66 15.92
CA GLU A 353 -6.52 -5.97 15.96
C GLU A 353 -5.81 -6.94 15.02
N SER A 354 -5.72 -8.21 15.39
CA SER A 354 -5.27 -9.27 14.49
C SER A 354 -6.46 -9.94 13.80
N TRP A 355 -6.21 -10.86 12.89
CA TRP A 355 -7.22 -11.65 12.19
C TRP A 355 -7.88 -11.00 10.97
N GLY A 356 -7.41 -9.86 10.49
CA GLY A 356 -7.98 -9.20 9.30
C GLY A 356 -9.42 -8.69 9.49
N THR A 357 -9.88 -8.52 10.74
CA THR A 357 -11.25 -8.07 11.05
C THR A 357 -11.41 -6.56 11.11
N GLY A 358 -10.31 -5.79 11.08
CA GLY A 358 -10.34 -4.33 11.21
C GLY A 358 -11.18 -3.67 10.11
N VAL A 359 -11.01 -4.13 8.85
CA VAL A 359 -11.77 -3.60 7.71
C VAL A 359 -13.27 -3.91 7.85
N SER A 360 -13.64 -5.14 8.25
CA SER A 360 -15.05 -5.50 8.44
C SER A 360 -15.71 -4.63 9.53
N ARG A 361 -14.99 -4.35 10.63
CA ARG A 361 -15.49 -3.46 11.69
C ARG A 361 -15.67 -2.02 11.21
N MET A 362 -14.76 -1.50 10.38
CA MET A 362 -14.93 -0.16 9.77
C MET A 362 -16.20 -0.11 8.92
N VAL A 363 -16.45 -1.15 8.11
CA VAL A 363 -17.67 -1.28 7.30
C VAL A 363 -18.91 -1.31 8.18
N GLU A 364 -18.92 -2.15 9.23
CA GLU A 364 -20.04 -2.27 10.18
C GLU A 364 -20.30 -0.96 10.92
N ALA A 365 -19.25 -0.29 11.38
CA ALA A 365 -19.38 1.00 12.07
C ALA A 365 -19.98 2.08 11.15
N CYS A 366 -19.58 2.14 9.88
CA CYS A 366 -20.17 3.06 8.92
C CYS A 366 -21.64 2.72 8.63
N LYS A 367 -21.98 1.45 8.44
CA LYS A 367 -23.37 1.00 8.24
C LYS A 367 -24.27 1.31 9.42
N ALA A 368 -23.78 1.15 10.64
CA ALA A 368 -24.54 1.41 11.87
C ALA A 368 -25.00 2.86 11.99
N VAL A 369 -24.30 3.81 11.37
CA VAL A 369 -24.67 5.24 11.34
C VAL A 369 -25.28 5.67 9.99
N GLY A 370 -25.59 4.72 9.10
CA GLY A 370 -26.22 4.99 7.80
C GLY A 370 -25.30 5.55 6.74
N LEU A 371 -23.98 5.42 6.91
CA LEU A 371 -22.99 5.79 5.90
C LEU A 371 -22.76 4.64 4.91
N PRO A 372 -22.40 4.97 3.65
CA PRO A 372 -21.91 3.98 2.70
C PRO A 372 -20.66 3.26 3.23
N GLU A 373 -20.42 2.06 2.72
CA GLU A 373 -19.18 1.34 2.99
C GLU A 373 -17.97 2.16 2.51
N PRO A 374 -16.85 2.18 3.27
CA PRO A 374 -15.63 2.81 2.80
C PRO A 374 -15.07 2.09 1.57
N GLU A 375 -14.49 2.88 0.66
CA GLU A 375 -13.91 2.40 -0.60
C GLU A 375 -12.39 2.35 -0.49
N TYR A 376 -11.78 1.22 -0.87
CA TYR A 376 -10.35 1.07 -0.99
C TYR A 376 -9.89 1.30 -2.43
N GLY A 377 -8.69 1.85 -2.58
CA GLY A 377 -7.98 1.94 -3.85
C GLY A 377 -6.49 1.75 -3.67
N ALA A 378 -5.82 1.34 -4.75
CA ALA A 378 -4.37 1.20 -4.82
C ALA A 378 -3.91 1.42 -6.26
N ASP A 379 -2.74 2.06 -6.43
CA ASP A 379 -2.12 2.32 -7.76
C ASP A 379 -0.72 1.72 -7.90
N GLY A 380 -0.30 0.87 -6.93
CA GLY A 380 1.03 0.25 -6.88
C GLY A 380 2.10 1.10 -6.17
N LEU A 381 1.83 2.37 -5.90
CA LEU A 381 2.69 3.28 -5.11
C LEU A 381 2.01 3.72 -3.81
N PHE A 382 0.70 3.85 -3.85
CA PHE A 382 -0.13 4.28 -2.73
C PHE A 382 -1.30 3.33 -2.54
N VAL A 383 -1.71 3.21 -1.29
CA VAL A 383 -2.97 2.58 -0.87
C VAL A 383 -3.78 3.65 -0.16
N TRP A 384 -5.07 3.74 -0.45
CA TRP A 384 -5.96 4.69 0.22
C TRP A 384 -7.31 4.08 0.56
N ILE A 385 -7.94 4.68 1.56
CA ILE A 385 -9.33 4.42 1.94
C ILE A 385 -10.12 5.72 1.90
N THR A 386 -11.33 5.67 1.37
CA THR A 386 -12.23 6.80 1.21
C THR A 386 -13.52 6.57 2.01
N PHE A 387 -13.81 7.48 2.93
CA PHE A 387 -15.07 7.55 3.65
C PHE A 387 -15.95 8.66 3.06
N LYS A 388 -17.16 8.34 2.62
CA LYS A 388 -18.13 9.35 2.21
C LYS A 388 -18.66 10.08 3.43
N ARG A 389 -18.76 11.41 3.33
CA ARG A 389 -19.40 12.21 4.37
C ARG A 389 -20.91 12.24 4.16
N PRO A 390 -21.70 12.28 5.23
CA PRO A 390 -23.15 12.44 5.07
C PRO A 390 -23.41 13.75 4.33
N ASN A 391 -24.37 13.75 3.39
CA ASN A 391 -24.87 14.98 2.76
C ASN A 391 -25.56 15.83 3.87
N THR A 392 -24.75 16.50 4.67
CA THR A 392 -25.26 17.49 5.61
C THR A 392 -25.56 18.73 4.77
N PRO A 393 -26.82 19.18 4.67
CA PRO A 393 -27.07 20.52 4.14
C PRO A 393 -26.22 21.47 4.97
N ALA A 394 -25.38 22.26 4.31
CA ALA A 394 -24.45 23.17 4.95
C ALA A 394 -25.18 23.92 6.08
N LYS A 395 -24.73 23.73 7.35
CA LYS A 395 -25.17 24.59 8.44
C LYS A 395 -24.84 26.00 8.04
N THR A 396 -25.89 26.80 7.83
CA THR A 396 -25.84 28.24 7.60
C THR A 396 -25.20 28.92 8.78
N GLY A 397 -23.91 29.12 8.66
CA GLY A 397 -23.05 29.87 9.57
C GLY A 397 -21.79 30.24 8.82
N GLY A 398 -21.89 31.21 7.91
CA GLY A 398 -20.76 31.80 7.18
C GLY A 398 -20.46 31.18 5.82
N GLN A 399 -21.10 31.74 4.79
CA GLN A 399 -20.84 31.63 3.35
C GLN A 399 -21.17 30.34 2.62
N THR A 400 -22.35 30.34 2.12
CA THR A 400 -23.07 29.65 1.07
C THR A 400 -22.23 29.28 -0.17
N GLY A 401 -22.06 27.97 -0.41
CA GLY A 401 -22.10 27.43 -1.75
C GLY A 401 -23.55 27.25 -2.20
N GLY A 402 -24.31 28.28 -2.15
CA GLY A 402 -25.64 28.44 -2.71
C GLY A 402 -25.49 29.44 -3.85
N GLN A 403 -26.47 29.44 -4.76
CA GLN A 403 -26.64 30.37 -5.86
C GLN A 403 -25.72 31.61 -5.78
N THR A 404 -24.91 31.86 -6.80
CA THR A 404 -24.07 33.05 -6.80
C THR A 404 -24.91 34.23 -6.37
N THR A 405 -24.33 35.24 -5.71
CA THR A 405 -25.07 36.44 -5.26
C THR A 405 -25.94 37.02 -6.39
N ILE A 406 -25.52 36.81 -7.65
CA ILE A 406 -26.25 37.21 -8.84
C ILE A 406 -27.53 36.36 -8.98
N GLU A 407 -27.46 35.06 -8.80
CA GLU A 407 -28.62 34.17 -8.88
C GLU A 407 -29.59 34.37 -7.71
N GLN A 408 -29.10 34.69 -6.52
CA GLN A 408 -29.97 35.08 -5.38
C GLN A 408 -30.71 36.38 -5.68
N VAL A 409 -30.02 37.41 -6.19
CA VAL A 409 -30.65 38.67 -6.58
C VAL A 409 -31.67 38.48 -7.70
N TYR A 410 -31.36 37.60 -8.69
CA TYR A 410 -32.27 37.28 -9.77
C TYR A 410 -33.53 36.58 -9.26
N SER A 411 -33.39 35.59 -8.40
CA SER A 411 -34.52 34.85 -7.79
C SER A 411 -35.42 35.79 -6.96
N LEU A 412 -34.85 36.70 -6.17
CA LEU A 412 -35.62 37.67 -5.40
C LEU A 412 -36.35 38.67 -6.30
N ILE A 413 -35.75 39.11 -7.39
CA ILE A 413 -36.39 39.96 -8.39
C ILE A 413 -37.51 39.22 -9.10
N LYS A 414 -37.31 37.94 -9.46
CA LYS A 414 -38.31 37.10 -10.11
C LYS A 414 -39.56 36.88 -9.24
N ASN A 415 -39.32 36.65 -7.94
CA ASN A 415 -40.38 36.43 -6.95
C ASN A 415 -41.12 37.72 -6.55
N THR A 416 -40.41 38.85 -6.56
CA THR A 416 -40.98 40.18 -6.18
C THR A 416 -40.51 41.24 -7.17
N PRO A 417 -41.19 41.40 -8.32
CA PRO A 417 -40.72 42.35 -9.35
C PRO A 417 -40.64 43.83 -8.93
N THR A 418 -41.31 44.20 -7.87
CA THR A 418 -41.28 45.56 -7.32
C THR A 418 -40.20 45.75 -6.26
N ILE A 419 -39.34 44.74 -5.98
CA ILE A 419 -38.36 44.78 -4.92
C ILE A 419 -37.37 45.94 -5.07
N THR A 420 -37.11 46.63 -3.98
CA THR A 420 -36.19 47.76 -3.93
C THR A 420 -34.77 47.28 -3.69
N ARG A 421 -33.77 48.15 -4.04
CA ARG A 421 -32.36 47.86 -3.74
C ARG A 421 -32.12 47.65 -2.23
N SER A 422 -32.75 48.52 -1.40
CA SER A 422 -32.63 48.42 0.07
C SER A 422 -33.13 47.06 0.57
N ARG A 423 -34.23 46.56 0.06
CA ARG A 423 -34.78 45.25 0.43
C ARG A 423 -33.93 44.08 -0.07
N LEU A 424 -33.30 44.22 -1.25
CA LEU A 424 -32.31 43.23 -1.73
C LEU A 424 -31.10 43.21 -0.83
N MET A 425 -30.61 44.36 -0.36
CA MET A 425 -29.49 44.43 0.61
C MET A 425 -29.84 43.73 1.91
N GLU A 426 -31.01 43.99 2.45
CA GLU A 426 -31.51 43.39 3.70
C GLU A 426 -31.64 41.86 3.59
N LEU A 427 -32.25 41.37 2.52
CA LEU A 427 -32.49 39.92 2.32
C LEU A 427 -31.23 39.14 1.95
N THR A 428 -30.25 39.76 1.29
CA THR A 428 -29.01 39.11 0.89
C THR A 428 -27.85 39.30 1.84
N GLY A 429 -27.95 40.31 2.77
CA GLY A 429 -26.85 40.69 3.64
C GLY A 429 -25.66 41.34 2.93
N LYS A 430 -25.83 41.78 1.67
CA LYS A 430 -24.76 42.32 0.83
C LYS A 430 -24.77 43.85 0.76
N SER A 431 -23.59 44.44 0.53
CA SER A 431 -23.45 45.89 0.41
C SER A 431 -24.16 46.44 -0.83
N SER A 432 -24.53 47.73 -0.77
CA SER A 432 -25.16 48.47 -1.90
C SER A 432 -24.39 48.31 -3.19
N ASN A 433 -23.05 48.42 -3.13
CA ASN A 433 -22.17 48.28 -4.31
C ASN A 433 -22.23 46.87 -4.92
N THR A 434 -22.29 45.83 -4.07
CA THR A 434 -22.41 44.45 -4.51
C THR A 434 -23.74 44.21 -5.23
N ILE A 435 -24.86 44.63 -4.62
CA ILE A 435 -26.20 44.52 -5.23
C ILE A 435 -26.27 45.30 -6.54
N GLN A 436 -25.67 46.48 -6.62
CA GLN A 436 -25.62 47.25 -7.85
C GLN A 436 -24.86 46.56 -8.97
N LYS A 437 -23.70 45.94 -8.65
CA LYS A 437 -22.94 45.14 -9.64
C LYS A 437 -23.74 43.94 -10.13
N CYS A 438 -24.47 43.24 -9.25
CA CYS A 438 -25.33 42.13 -9.63
C CYS A 438 -26.45 42.55 -10.58
N ILE A 439 -27.14 43.66 -10.25
CA ILE A 439 -28.20 44.21 -11.10
C ILE A 439 -27.66 44.65 -12.47
N LEU A 440 -26.49 45.31 -12.51
CA LEU A 440 -25.85 45.68 -13.78
C LEU A 440 -25.51 44.46 -14.62
N LYS A 441 -24.96 43.41 -14.02
CA LYS A 441 -24.62 42.18 -14.70
C LYS A 441 -25.88 41.50 -15.26
N LEU A 442 -26.96 41.38 -14.47
CA LEU A 442 -28.23 40.81 -14.92
C LEU A 442 -28.86 41.61 -16.06
N LYS A 443 -28.67 42.92 -16.10
CA LYS A 443 -29.09 43.77 -17.21
C LYS A 443 -28.24 43.55 -18.48
N GLN A 444 -26.90 43.47 -18.31
CA GLN A 444 -25.96 43.16 -19.40
C GLN A 444 -26.23 41.83 -20.03
N ASP A 445 -26.57 40.83 -19.20
CA ASP A 445 -26.90 39.45 -19.64
C ASP A 445 -28.36 39.38 -20.18
N ASN A 446 -29.08 40.50 -20.37
CA ASN A 446 -30.46 40.57 -20.84
C ASN A 446 -31.46 39.76 -20.03
N ARG A 447 -31.21 39.44 -18.76
CA ARG A 447 -32.07 38.65 -17.89
C ARG A 447 -33.17 39.47 -17.20
N ILE A 448 -32.89 40.76 -16.94
CA ILE A 448 -33.86 41.70 -16.32
C ILE A 448 -33.87 43.05 -17.02
N LYS A 449 -35.02 43.72 -17.05
CA LYS A 449 -35.18 45.09 -17.52
C LYS A 449 -36.01 45.89 -16.54
N ARG A 450 -35.62 47.14 -16.27
CA ARG A 450 -36.43 48.04 -15.42
C ARG A 450 -37.49 48.71 -16.28
N ILE A 451 -38.73 48.62 -15.86
CA ILE A 451 -39.88 49.31 -16.46
C ILE A 451 -40.36 50.38 -15.46
N GLY A 452 -40.59 51.59 -15.96
CA GLY A 452 -41.03 52.73 -15.18
C GLY A 452 -39.92 53.55 -14.55
N SER A 453 -40.27 54.48 -13.65
CA SER A 453 -39.31 55.39 -13.01
C SER A 453 -38.32 54.66 -12.12
N PRO A 454 -37.03 55.06 -12.12
CA PRO A 454 -36.03 54.48 -11.22
C PRO A 454 -36.28 54.79 -9.73
N THR A 455 -37.04 55.83 -9.42
CA THR A 455 -37.25 56.34 -8.07
C THR A 455 -38.69 56.14 -7.55
N PHE A 456 -39.67 56.04 -8.40
CA PHE A 456 -41.07 55.91 -7.97
C PHE A 456 -41.89 55.01 -8.91
N GLY A 457 -42.51 53.95 -8.42
CA GLY A 457 -43.52 53.17 -9.13
C GLY A 457 -43.02 52.24 -10.26
N GLY A 458 -41.69 51.97 -10.39
CA GLY A 458 -41.15 51.06 -11.38
C GLY A 458 -41.02 49.59 -10.88
N TYR A 459 -41.00 48.67 -11.83
CA TYR A 459 -40.83 47.24 -11.54
C TYR A 459 -39.76 46.58 -12.45
N TRP A 460 -39.29 45.43 -12.07
CA TRP A 460 -38.37 44.62 -12.85
C TRP A 460 -39.12 43.61 -13.73
N GLN A 461 -38.90 43.67 -15.03
CA GLN A 461 -39.38 42.67 -15.98
C GLN A 461 -38.29 41.63 -16.18
N ILE A 462 -38.66 40.36 -16.06
CA ILE A 462 -37.79 39.21 -16.39
C ILE A 462 -37.84 39.06 -17.93
N ILE A 463 -36.67 38.87 -18.52
CA ILE A 463 -36.50 38.61 -19.95
C ILE A 463 -36.02 37.16 -20.00
N GLU A 464 -36.88 36.28 -20.56
CA GLU A 464 -36.54 34.85 -20.77
C GLU A 464 -35.74 34.67 -22.07
#